data_29c9d63f73da3b71f6d5c3c4e74ab0ac
#
_entry.id   29c9d63f73da3b71f6d5c3c4e74ab0ac
#
_cell.length_a   1.000
_cell.length_b   1.000
_cell.length_c   1.000
_cell.angle_alpha   90.00
_cell.angle_beta   90.00
_cell.angle_gamma   90.00
#
_symmetry.space_group_name_H-M   'P 1'
#
loop_
_entity.id
_entity.type
_entity.pdbx_description
1 polymer ?
#
loop_
_entity_poly.entity_id
_entity_poly.type
_entity_poly.pdbx_seq_one_letter_code
_entity_poly.pdbx_strand_id
1 'polypeptide(L)'
;MERPLALVVDVDAATRSFVRDVLDERGIETLAASNGREAMELLRTRPVAVLLAAADLSREAARVHPTVVPVVFTSQSGSDEVLSQMGDAAFDVLEKPLEQERLKVVAQRAVTQHGLKEELQRLRRQAQPEGDGLLGTSQAMERLRDRIRRLAESHEPVLIVGESGTGKEFVARCLHALSPRRDRPFVAVDLHRPADTVQGELFGRQGASGLLREAEGGTLYLDGLEEMSPELQEALFLALRGGRGDAREAGHDVRLVSGATREPARMRDDMRRLLGREVLQLPPLRERLEDVPHLAMHFTETLRKINNLPGIHLSKEALAALEGYSWPGNVRELRHALEQAVILAENGSLQAEHLPERVRRSGTAVPSAERPGRVQAAGRFRDMKREVVEAFERAYLDDLLMRHAGNVTAAAQHSGMLRSALQRLLRKYDLRSAEYRRRSRRQGATENA
;
A
#
# COMPACT_ATOMS: atom_id res chain seq x y z
N MET A 1 -14.56 -14.54 -27.90
CA MET A 1 -13.23 -14.57 -27.29
C MET A 1 -12.22 -14.61 -28.42
N GLU A 2 -11.27 -13.67 -28.46
CA GLU A 2 -10.17 -13.74 -29.42
C GLU A 2 -9.32 -14.96 -29.13
N ARG A 3 -8.83 -15.62 -30.19
CA ARG A 3 -7.96 -16.80 -30.04
C ARG A 3 -6.61 -16.36 -29.47
N PRO A 4 -6.04 -17.10 -28.50
CA PRO A 4 -4.71 -16.77 -27.99
C PRO A 4 -3.67 -16.93 -29.12
N LEU A 5 -2.70 -16.00 -29.17
CA LEU A 5 -1.69 -15.92 -30.21
C LEU A 5 -0.35 -16.46 -29.70
N ALA A 6 0.19 -17.47 -30.35
CA ALA A 6 1.53 -17.98 -30.11
C ALA A 6 2.52 -17.50 -31.20
N LEU A 7 3.78 -17.31 -30.83
CA LEU A 7 4.87 -17.05 -31.77
C LEU A 7 5.91 -18.18 -31.68
N VAL A 8 6.10 -18.89 -32.75
CA VAL A 8 7.18 -19.91 -32.86
C VAL A 8 8.36 -19.33 -33.61
N VAL A 9 9.53 -19.47 -33.02
CA VAL A 9 10.79 -18.99 -33.60
C VAL A 9 11.78 -20.12 -33.71
N ASP A 10 12.06 -20.53 -34.94
CA ASP A 10 13.01 -21.60 -35.23
C ASP A 10 13.60 -21.41 -36.66
N VAL A 11 14.83 -21.79 -36.86
CA VAL A 11 15.46 -21.78 -38.21
C VAL A 11 14.90 -22.88 -39.11
N ASP A 12 14.48 -24.03 -38.52
CA ASP A 12 13.91 -25.14 -39.23
C ASP A 12 12.43 -24.93 -39.59
N ALA A 13 12.12 -24.91 -40.87
CA ALA A 13 10.77 -24.71 -41.37
C ALA A 13 9.82 -25.88 -40.99
N ALA A 14 10.33 -27.12 -40.89
CA ALA A 14 9.56 -28.29 -40.52
C ALA A 14 9.11 -28.17 -39.06
N THR A 15 9.99 -27.73 -38.15
CA THR A 15 9.65 -27.43 -36.73
C THR A 15 8.56 -26.38 -36.65
N ARG A 16 8.68 -25.27 -37.39
CA ARG A 16 7.67 -24.20 -37.38
C ARG A 16 6.30 -24.67 -37.88
N SER A 17 6.28 -25.50 -38.97
CA SER A 17 5.03 -26.06 -39.47
C SER A 17 4.41 -27.03 -38.49
N PHE A 18 5.19 -27.94 -37.93
CA PHE A 18 4.74 -28.90 -36.93
C PHE A 18 4.11 -28.20 -35.69
N VAL A 19 4.78 -27.20 -35.14
CA VAL A 19 4.25 -26.45 -34.00
C VAL A 19 2.95 -25.74 -34.36
N ARG A 20 2.85 -25.13 -35.54
CA ARG A 20 1.62 -24.46 -36.00
C ARG A 20 0.47 -25.48 -36.09
N ASP A 21 0.66 -26.62 -36.77
CA ASP A 21 -0.38 -27.62 -36.98
C ASP A 21 -0.90 -28.14 -35.62
N VAL A 22 0.00 -28.41 -34.67
CA VAL A 22 -0.35 -28.90 -33.34
C VAL A 22 -1.11 -27.86 -32.49
N LEU A 23 -0.73 -26.57 -32.57
CA LEU A 23 -1.38 -25.51 -31.81
C LEU A 23 -2.71 -25.07 -32.39
N ASP A 24 -2.83 -25.10 -33.74
CA ASP A 24 -4.10 -24.82 -34.44
C ASP A 24 -5.19 -25.84 -34.07
N GLU A 25 -4.84 -27.11 -33.87
CA GLU A 25 -5.78 -28.14 -33.33
C GLU A 25 -6.35 -27.75 -31.95
N ARG A 26 -5.65 -26.94 -31.18
CA ARG A 26 -6.07 -26.48 -29.86
C ARG A 26 -6.68 -25.06 -29.89
N GLY A 27 -6.88 -24.49 -31.07
CA GLY A 27 -7.46 -23.16 -31.24
C GLY A 27 -6.53 -22.02 -30.84
N ILE A 28 -5.21 -22.28 -30.81
CA ILE A 28 -4.17 -21.29 -30.59
C ILE A 28 -3.65 -20.82 -31.95
N GLU A 29 -3.89 -19.59 -32.31
CA GLU A 29 -3.37 -18.99 -33.55
C GLU A 29 -1.83 -18.90 -33.47
N THR A 30 -1.13 -19.30 -34.54
CA THR A 30 0.34 -19.39 -34.51
C THR A 30 1.00 -18.51 -35.56
N LEU A 31 1.80 -17.54 -35.14
CA LEU A 31 2.75 -16.83 -36.00
C LEU A 31 4.08 -17.57 -36.00
N ALA A 32 4.81 -17.45 -37.12
CA ALA A 32 6.12 -18.08 -37.28
C ALA A 32 7.17 -17.02 -37.67
N ALA A 33 8.34 -17.09 -37.06
CA ALA A 33 9.50 -16.31 -37.40
C ALA A 33 10.72 -17.23 -37.63
N SER A 34 11.59 -16.87 -38.56
CA SER A 34 12.79 -17.64 -38.86
C SER A 34 14.02 -17.21 -38.06
N ASN A 35 13.95 -16.05 -37.43
CA ASN A 35 15.07 -15.46 -36.67
C ASN A 35 14.55 -14.49 -35.55
N GLY A 36 15.47 -14.13 -34.67
CA GLY A 36 15.13 -13.27 -33.51
C GLY A 36 14.71 -11.84 -33.91
N ARG A 37 15.22 -11.25 -35.00
CA ARG A 37 14.85 -9.90 -35.45
C ARG A 37 13.39 -9.87 -35.88
N GLU A 38 12.95 -10.79 -36.68
CA GLU A 38 11.56 -10.95 -37.12
C GLU A 38 10.62 -11.21 -35.93
N ALA A 39 11.07 -12.05 -35.00
CA ALA A 39 10.33 -12.34 -33.77
C ALA A 39 10.11 -11.09 -32.90
N MET A 40 11.12 -10.29 -32.68
CA MET A 40 11.01 -9.06 -31.88
C MET A 40 10.14 -7.99 -32.53
N GLU A 41 10.10 -7.93 -33.87
CA GLU A 41 9.18 -7.06 -34.61
C GLU A 41 7.73 -7.51 -34.45
N LEU A 42 7.45 -8.82 -34.53
CA LEU A 42 6.14 -9.37 -34.29
C LEU A 42 5.67 -9.19 -32.84
N LEU A 43 6.56 -9.38 -31.88
CA LEU A 43 6.27 -9.12 -30.46
C LEU A 43 5.89 -7.65 -30.18
N ARG A 44 6.46 -6.69 -30.88
CA ARG A 44 6.12 -5.26 -30.74
C ARG A 44 4.78 -4.89 -31.35
N THR A 45 4.32 -5.62 -32.38
CA THR A 45 3.16 -5.24 -33.20
C THR A 45 1.94 -6.10 -32.93
N ARG A 46 2.10 -7.27 -32.32
CA ARG A 46 1.04 -8.24 -32.10
C ARG A 46 0.93 -8.66 -30.63
N PRO A 47 -0.28 -8.93 -30.10
CA PRO A 47 -0.50 -9.36 -28.73
C PRO A 47 -0.16 -10.85 -28.55
N VAL A 48 1.11 -11.19 -28.51
CA VAL A 48 1.60 -12.56 -28.38
C VAL A 48 1.45 -13.03 -26.94
N ALA A 49 0.74 -14.15 -26.73
CA ALA A 49 0.55 -14.78 -25.43
C ALA A 49 1.71 -15.73 -25.06
N VAL A 50 2.14 -16.54 -26.00
CA VAL A 50 3.16 -17.58 -25.80
C VAL A 50 4.27 -17.43 -26.82
N LEU A 51 5.51 -17.41 -26.36
CA LEU A 51 6.69 -17.42 -27.21
C LEU A 51 7.39 -18.79 -27.12
N LEU A 52 7.52 -19.50 -28.24
CA LEU A 52 8.27 -20.74 -28.34
C LEU A 52 9.57 -20.48 -29.10
N ALA A 53 10.70 -20.42 -28.39
CA ALA A 53 11.98 -19.98 -28.97
C ALA A 53 13.19 -20.56 -28.22
N ALA A 54 14.39 -20.30 -28.73
CA ALA A 54 15.64 -20.60 -28.03
C ALA A 54 15.81 -19.71 -26.77
N ALA A 55 16.66 -20.14 -25.85
CA ALA A 55 16.85 -19.53 -24.53
C ALA A 55 17.19 -18.03 -24.56
N ASP A 56 18.08 -17.61 -25.47
CA ASP A 56 18.55 -16.22 -25.53
C ASP A 56 17.43 -15.26 -25.93
N LEU A 57 16.63 -15.64 -26.94
CA LEU A 57 15.49 -14.83 -27.38
C LEU A 57 14.39 -14.79 -26.30
N SER A 58 14.18 -15.89 -25.60
CA SER A 58 13.22 -15.97 -24.49
C SER A 58 13.55 -15.01 -23.36
N ARG A 59 14.83 -14.88 -23.00
CA ARG A 59 15.29 -13.89 -22.01
C ARG A 59 15.08 -12.45 -22.47
N GLU A 60 15.37 -12.14 -23.70
CA GLU A 60 15.18 -10.81 -24.29
C GLU A 60 13.68 -10.45 -24.33
N ALA A 61 12.86 -11.35 -24.82
CA ALA A 61 11.40 -11.17 -24.89
C ALA A 61 10.76 -10.95 -23.53
N ALA A 62 11.14 -11.72 -22.51
CA ALA A 62 10.60 -11.58 -21.13
C ALA A 62 10.91 -10.21 -20.52
N ARG A 63 12.05 -9.58 -20.88
CA ARG A 63 12.40 -8.23 -20.44
C ARG A 63 11.54 -7.14 -21.09
N VAL A 64 11.20 -7.31 -22.39
CA VAL A 64 10.48 -6.30 -23.17
C VAL A 64 8.96 -6.45 -23.04
N HIS A 65 8.48 -7.68 -22.90
CA HIS A 65 7.06 -8.04 -22.84
C HIS A 65 6.76 -8.90 -21.61
N PRO A 66 6.47 -8.30 -20.45
CA PRO A 66 6.33 -9.03 -19.16
C PRO A 66 5.17 -10.04 -19.11
N THR A 67 4.15 -9.86 -19.95
CA THR A 67 2.98 -10.78 -20.00
C THR A 67 3.23 -12.01 -20.87
N VAL A 68 4.15 -11.91 -21.83
CA VAL A 68 4.49 -13.08 -22.69
C VAL A 68 5.01 -14.22 -21.83
N VAL A 69 4.59 -15.44 -22.17
CA VAL A 69 5.03 -16.66 -21.50
C VAL A 69 6.02 -17.40 -22.39
N PRO A 70 7.33 -17.39 -22.04
CA PRO A 70 8.35 -18.06 -22.85
C PRO A 70 8.39 -19.57 -22.58
N VAL A 71 8.35 -20.35 -23.65
CA VAL A 71 8.63 -21.80 -23.67
C VAL A 71 9.90 -22.00 -24.49
N VAL A 72 10.90 -22.64 -23.90
CA VAL A 72 12.23 -22.74 -24.51
C VAL A 72 12.38 -24.03 -25.29
N PHE A 73 12.89 -23.95 -26.53
CA PHE A 73 13.34 -25.10 -27.30
C PHE A 73 14.82 -25.39 -27.04
N THR A 74 15.14 -26.64 -26.80
CA THR A 74 16.53 -27.11 -26.65
C THR A 74 16.78 -28.37 -27.49
N SER A 75 18.01 -28.48 -27.99
CA SER A 75 18.52 -29.70 -28.63
C SER A 75 19.45 -30.51 -27.72
N GLN A 76 19.67 -30.03 -26.49
CA GLN A 76 20.53 -30.69 -25.50
C GLN A 76 19.67 -31.52 -24.53
N SER A 77 20.12 -32.72 -24.22
CA SER A 77 19.59 -33.55 -23.14
C SER A 77 19.90 -32.86 -21.81
N GLY A 78 18.90 -32.45 -21.04
CA GLY A 78 19.09 -31.74 -19.77
C GLY A 78 18.14 -30.55 -19.61
N SER A 79 16.85 -30.75 -19.89
CA SER A 79 15.80 -29.73 -19.71
C SER A 79 15.79 -29.09 -18.33
N ASP A 80 16.10 -29.86 -17.27
CA ASP A 80 16.13 -29.37 -15.87
C ASP A 80 17.30 -28.41 -15.63
N GLU A 81 18.44 -28.62 -16.28
CA GLU A 81 19.60 -27.73 -16.17
C GLU A 81 19.35 -26.40 -16.89
N VAL A 82 18.70 -26.43 -18.05
CA VAL A 82 18.27 -25.23 -18.78
C VAL A 82 17.25 -24.44 -18.00
N LEU A 83 16.25 -25.11 -17.40
CA LEU A 83 15.25 -24.47 -16.52
C LEU A 83 15.93 -23.82 -15.29
N SER A 84 16.86 -24.50 -14.67
CA SER A 84 17.60 -23.97 -13.53
C SER A 84 18.43 -22.73 -13.88
N GLN A 85 19.05 -22.70 -15.06
CA GLN A 85 19.83 -21.54 -15.53
C GLN A 85 18.96 -20.36 -16.01
N MET A 86 17.74 -20.64 -16.48
CA MET A 86 16.81 -19.63 -16.97
C MET A 86 15.96 -18.99 -15.85
N GLY A 87 15.76 -19.69 -14.73
CA GLY A 87 14.89 -19.23 -13.63
C GLY A 87 13.53 -18.77 -14.14
N ASP A 88 13.06 -17.60 -13.72
CA ASP A 88 11.74 -17.05 -14.11
C ASP A 88 11.63 -16.65 -15.60
N ALA A 89 12.72 -16.70 -16.38
CA ALA A 89 12.74 -16.34 -17.79
C ALA A 89 12.27 -17.46 -18.72
N ALA A 90 12.00 -18.67 -18.21
CA ALA A 90 11.38 -19.76 -18.95
C ALA A 90 10.23 -20.37 -18.16
N PHE A 91 9.09 -20.53 -18.81
CA PHE A 91 7.92 -21.21 -18.22
C PHE A 91 8.08 -22.73 -18.25
N ASP A 92 8.59 -23.24 -19.36
CA ASP A 92 8.86 -24.67 -19.55
C ASP A 92 9.93 -24.85 -20.65
N VAL A 93 10.51 -26.05 -20.74
CA VAL A 93 11.50 -26.42 -21.77
C VAL A 93 11.02 -27.63 -22.54
N LEU A 94 11.08 -27.55 -23.86
CA LEU A 94 10.77 -28.62 -24.79
C LEU A 94 12.03 -29.08 -25.52
N GLU A 95 12.34 -30.38 -25.39
CA GLU A 95 13.46 -31.00 -26.09
C GLU A 95 13.09 -31.38 -27.51
N LYS A 96 14.00 -31.21 -28.44
CA LYS A 96 13.86 -31.72 -29.81
C LYS A 96 14.37 -33.17 -29.89
N PRO A 97 13.63 -34.08 -30.57
CA PRO A 97 12.43 -33.87 -31.39
C PRO A 97 11.18 -33.60 -30.54
N LEU A 98 10.35 -32.62 -30.98
CA LEU A 98 9.15 -32.21 -30.25
C LEU A 98 8.08 -33.29 -30.24
N GLU A 99 7.59 -33.66 -29.06
CA GLU A 99 6.45 -34.57 -28.88
C GLU A 99 5.13 -33.80 -28.91
N GLN A 100 4.19 -34.22 -29.77
CA GLN A 100 2.92 -33.55 -30.00
C GLN A 100 2.13 -33.33 -28.71
N GLU A 101 1.97 -34.38 -27.89
CA GLU A 101 1.13 -34.33 -26.68
C GLU A 101 1.79 -33.44 -25.62
N ARG A 102 3.13 -33.46 -25.46
CA ARG A 102 3.86 -32.58 -24.54
C ARG A 102 3.72 -31.11 -24.96
N LEU A 103 3.86 -30.83 -26.25
CA LEU A 103 3.68 -29.50 -26.81
C LEU A 103 2.27 -28.95 -26.54
N LYS A 104 1.23 -29.75 -26.75
CA LYS A 104 -0.17 -29.38 -26.47
C LYS A 104 -0.39 -29.01 -25.01
N VAL A 105 0.13 -29.83 -24.08
CA VAL A 105 -0.03 -29.60 -22.64
C VAL A 105 0.70 -28.33 -22.20
N VAL A 106 1.96 -28.16 -22.61
CA VAL A 106 2.77 -27.01 -22.24
C VAL A 106 2.18 -25.72 -22.80
N ALA A 107 1.78 -25.71 -24.08
CA ALA A 107 1.16 -24.54 -24.69
C ALA A 107 -0.15 -24.13 -24.01
N GLN A 108 -1.02 -25.10 -23.67
CA GLN A 108 -2.28 -24.83 -22.96
C GLN A 108 -2.02 -24.21 -21.57
N ARG A 109 -1.04 -24.73 -20.82
CA ARG A 109 -0.62 -24.18 -19.52
C ARG A 109 -0.04 -22.79 -19.69
N ALA A 110 0.77 -22.55 -20.72
CA ALA A 110 1.36 -21.25 -21.01
C ALA A 110 0.30 -20.20 -21.34
N VAL A 111 -0.73 -20.54 -22.12
CA VAL A 111 -1.89 -19.66 -22.40
C VAL A 111 -2.64 -19.32 -21.12
N THR A 112 -2.89 -20.30 -20.25
CA THR A 112 -3.53 -20.05 -18.95
C THR A 112 -2.71 -19.12 -18.08
N GLN A 113 -1.39 -19.32 -18.02
CA GLN A 113 -0.47 -18.47 -17.30
C GLN A 113 -0.44 -17.03 -17.84
N HIS A 114 -0.50 -16.86 -19.17
CA HIS A 114 -0.62 -15.55 -19.80
C HIS A 114 -1.89 -14.82 -19.36
N GLY A 115 -3.04 -15.48 -19.39
CA GLY A 115 -4.32 -14.90 -18.93
C GLY A 115 -4.26 -14.45 -17.47
N LEU A 116 -3.62 -15.25 -16.60
CA LEU A 116 -3.40 -14.85 -15.19
C LEU A 116 -2.48 -13.64 -15.07
N LYS A 117 -1.40 -13.57 -15.86
CA LYS A 117 -0.50 -12.40 -15.89
C LYS A 117 -1.21 -11.13 -16.38
N GLU A 118 -2.03 -11.23 -17.43
CA GLU A 118 -2.83 -10.11 -17.94
C GLU A 118 -3.87 -9.64 -16.92
N GLU A 119 -4.59 -10.56 -16.28
CA GLU A 119 -5.58 -10.22 -15.26
C GLU A 119 -4.90 -9.55 -14.05
N LEU A 120 -3.74 -10.06 -13.61
CA LEU A 120 -2.95 -9.45 -12.56
C LEU A 120 -2.48 -8.03 -12.95
N GLN A 121 -2.04 -7.82 -14.20
CA GLN A 121 -1.69 -6.49 -14.70
C GLN A 121 -2.91 -5.58 -14.77
N ARG A 122 -4.06 -6.08 -15.22
CA ARG A 122 -5.32 -5.35 -15.26
C ARG A 122 -5.73 -4.89 -13.86
N LEU A 123 -5.70 -5.79 -12.87
CA LEU A 123 -6.00 -5.47 -11.47
C LEU A 123 -5.00 -4.47 -10.89
N ARG A 124 -3.71 -4.61 -11.22
CA ARG A 124 -2.67 -3.63 -10.82
C ARG A 124 -2.92 -2.25 -11.43
N ARG A 125 -3.31 -2.17 -12.72
CA ARG A 125 -3.67 -0.90 -13.37
C ARG A 125 -4.92 -0.28 -12.75
N GLN A 126 -5.93 -1.06 -12.40
CA GLN A 126 -7.13 -0.58 -11.69
C GLN A 126 -6.84 -0.11 -10.26
N ALA A 127 -5.84 -0.70 -9.60
CA ALA A 127 -5.37 -0.27 -8.28
C ALA A 127 -4.41 0.94 -8.34
N GLN A 128 -3.93 1.31 -9.53
CA GLN A 128 -3.12 2.53 -9.70
C GLN A 128 -4.04 3.75 -9.72
N PRO A 129 -3.67 4.84 -9.04
CA PRO A 129 -4.41 6.09 -9.16
C PRO A 129 -4.40 6.53 -10.63
N GLU A 130 -5.59 6.81 -11.18
CA GLU A 130 -5.68 7.45 -12.49
C GLU A 130 -4.91 8.77 -12.45
N GLY A 131 -3.83 8.86 -13.21
CA GLY A 131 -2.98 10.02 -13.47
C GLY A 131 -2.95 11.14 -12.40
N ASP A 132 -3.89 12.07 -12.43
CA ASP A 132 -3.99 13.23 -11.54
C ASP A 132 -4.86 12.97 -10.27
N GLY A 133 -5.01 11.74 -9.81
CA GLY A 133 -5.85 11.36 -8.66
C GLY A 133 -5.54 12.04 -7.30
N LEU A 134 -4.61 13.00 -7.28
CA LEU A 134 -4.36 13.88 -6.14
C LEU A 134 -5.50 14.89 -6.02
N LEU A 135 -6.47 14.56 -5.17
CA LEU A 135 -7.61 15.40 -4.89
C LEU A 135 -7.21 16.62 -4.05
N GLY A 136 -7.91 17.73 -4.29
CA GLY A 136 -7.75 18.99 -3.58
C GLY A 136 -7.58 20.16 -4.53
N THR A 137 -8.13 21.31 -4.15
CA THR A 137 -8.09 22.58 -4.91
C THR A 137 -7.22 23.61 -4.22
N SER A 138 -6.64 23.29 -3.07
CA SER A 138 -5.76 24.18 -2.33
C SER A 138 -4.49 24.52 -3.13
N GLN A 139 -4.00 25.72 -2.94
CA GLN A 139 -2.76 26.18 -3.57
C GLN A 139 -1.56 25.25 -3.20
N ALA A 140 -1.58 24.67 -2.00
CA ALA A 140 -0.59 23.70 -1.56
C ALA A 140 -0.60 22.45 -2.43
N MET A 141 -1.81 21.94 -2.76
CA MET A 141 -1.97 20.76 -3.61
C MET A 141 -1.68 21.05 -5.08
N GLU A 142 -1.96 22.25 -5.57
CA GLU A 142 -1.57 22.65 -6.92
C GLU A 142 -0.06 22.66 -7.10
N ARG A 143 0.67 23.31 -6.17
CA ARG A 143 2.14 23.30 -6.15
C ARG A 143 2.72 21.90 -6.05
N LEU A 144 2.08 21.02 -5.24
CA LEU A 144 2.48 19.65 -5.08
C LEU A 144 2.33 18.87 -6.40
N ARG A 145 1.18 18.99 -7.10
CA ARG A 145 0.94 18.37 -8.42
C ARG A 145 1.97 18.79 -9.45
N ASP A 146 2.27 20.09 -9.55
CA ASP A 146 3.27 20.59 -10.49
C ASP A 146 4.66 20.04 -10.20
N ARG A 147 5.00 19.89 -8.91
CA ARG A 147 6.28 19.32 -8.49
C ARG A 147 6.34 17.82 -8.78
N ILE A 148 5.25 17.08 -8.55
CA ILE A 148 5.14 15.66 -8.88
C ILE A 148 5.31 15.44 -10.38
N ARG A 149 4.66 16.22 -11.26
CA ARG A 149 4.81 16.11 -12.71
C ARG A 149 6.26 16.27 -13.14
N ARG A 150 6.96 17.31 -12.63
CA ARG A 150 8.38 17.51 -12.93
C ARG A 150 9.26 16.38 -12.45
N LEU A 151 9.03 15.90 -11.22
CA LEU A 151 9.82 14.82 -10.64
C LEU A 151 9.52 13.46 -11.31
N ALA A 152 8.31 13.26 -11.83
CA ALA A 152 7.93 12.02 -12.50
C ALA A 152 8.77 11.74 -13.75
N GLU A 153 9.16 12.77 -14.50
CA GLU A 153 10.00 12.64 -15.69
C GLU A 153 11.46 12.31 -15.36
N SER A 154 11.89 12.57 -14.13
CA SER A 154 13.25 12.29 -13.65
C SER A 154 13.41 10.84 -13.20
N HIS A 155 14.62 10.31 -13.32
CA HIS A 155 15.02 9.02 -12.72
C HIS A 155 15.58 9.18 -11.30
N GLU A 156 15.72 10.42 -10.81
CA GLU A 156 16.32 10.70 -9.50
C GLU A 156 15.44 10.11 -8.38
N PRO A 157 16.08 9.62 -7.31
CA PRO A 157 15.36 9.23 -6.09
C PRO A 157 14.59 10.39 -5.47
N VAL A 158 13.42 10.10 -4.89
CA VAL A 158 12.55 11.10 -4.26
C VAL A 158 12.27 10.71 -2.82
N LEU A 159 12.49 11.64 -1.89
CA LEU A 159 12.09 11.53 -0.50
C LEU A 159 10.78 12.30 -0.26
N ILE A 160 9.74 11.61 0.15
CA ILE A 160 8.43 12.18 0.48
C ILE A 160 8.35 12.31 2.01
N VAL A 161 8.27 13.55 2.49
CA VAL A 161 8.17 13.83 3.92
C VAL A 161 6.77 14.37 4.24
N GLY A 162 6.13 13.80 5.25
CA GLY A 162 4.81 14.26 5.72
C GLY A 162 4.28 13.39 6.84
N GLU A 163 3.40 13.93 7.64
CA GLU A 163 2.80 13.23 8.77
C GLU A 163 2.13 11.90 8.38
N SER A 164 1.93 11.03 9.35
CA SER A 164 1.19 9.80 9.13
C SER A 164 -0.21 10.10 8.58
N GLY A 165 -0.66 9.33 7.59
CA GLY A 165 -1.98 9.49 6.99
C GLY A 165 -2.12 10.62 5.97
N THR A 166 -1.06 11.36 5.60
CA THR A 166 -1.11 12.43 4.58
C THR A 166 -1.23 11.90 3.15
N GLY A 167 -0.92 10.62 2.90
CA GLY A 167 -1.00 9.98 1.59
C GLY A 167 0.36 9.81 0.88
N LYS A 168 1.46 9.62 1.62
CA LYS A 168 2.81 9.45 1.05
C LYS A 168 2.89 8.33 0.00
N GLU A 169 2.36 7.15 0.31
CA GLU A 169 2.32 6.03 -0.64
C GLU A 169 1.50 6.37 -1.90
N PHE A 170 0.37 7.07 -1.73
CA PHE A 170 -0.44 7.51 -2.85
C PHE A 170 0.34 8.45 -3.78
N VAL A 171 1.08 9.40 -3.23
CA VAL A 171 1.97 10.30 -4.00
C VAL A 171 3.09 9.52 -4.69
N ALA A 172 3.67 8.51 -4.04
CA ALA A 172 4.67 7.63 -4.68
C ALA A 172 4.07 6.87 -5.88
N ARG A 173 2.84 6.39 -5.77
CA ARG A 173 2.10 5.76 -6.88
C ARG A 173 1.80 6.75 -8.02
N CYS A 174 1.45 8.00 -7.71
CA CYS A 174 1.28 9.06 -8.71
C CYS A 174 2.60 9.37 -9.44
N LEU A 175 3.72 9.48 -8.71
CA LEU A 175 5.05 9.65 -9.30
C LEU A 175 5.40 8.51 -10.27
N HIS A 176 5.08 7.27 -9.89
CA HIS A 176 5.29 6.11 -10.74
C HIS A 176 4.39 6.14 -11.98
N ALA A 177 3.07 6.37 -11.79
CA ALA A 177 2.09 6.37 -12.87
C ALA A 177 2.35 7.45 -13.93
N LEU A 178 2.93 8.58 -13.55
CA LEU A 178 3.31 9.68 -14.45
C LEU A 178 4.73 9.52 -15.02
N SER A 179 5.49 8.51 -14.61
CA SER A 179 6.88 8.31 -15.04
C SER A 179 6.99 7.47 -16.30
N PRO A 180 8.18 7.49 -16.98
CA PRO A 180 8.49 6.55 -18.06
C PRO A 180 8.42 5.07 -17.65
N ARG A 181 8.44 4.78 -16.32
CA ARG A 181 8.36 3.42 -15.75
C ARG A 181 6.95 2.99 -15.38
N ARG A 182 5.90 3.73 -15.77
CA ARG A 182 4.49 3.48 -15.40
C ARG A 182 3.98 2.07 -15.71
N ASP A 183 4.50 1.45 -16.77
CA ASP A 183 4.14 0.09 -17.19
C ASP A 183 5.04 -0.99 -16.55
N ARG A 184 5.96 -0.59 -15.68
CA ARG A 184 6.89 -1.45 -14.94
C ARG A 184 6.37 -1.71 -13.52
N PRO A 185 6.95 -2.66 -12.78
CA PRO A 185 6.51 -2.94 -11.41
C PRO A 185 6.65 -1.75 -10.48
N PHE A 186 5.64 -1.56 -9.59
CA PHE A 186 5.71 -0.72 -8.41
C PHE A 186 5.68 -1.63 -7.19
N VAL A 187 6.78 -1.70 -6.46
CA VAL A 187 6.93 -2.55 -5.27
C VAL A 187 7.01 -1.65 -4.04
N ALA A 188 6.12 -1.89 -3.06
CA ALA A 188 6.11 -1.17 -1.79
C ALA A 188 6.61 -2.06 -0.66
N VAL A 189 7.47 -1.50 0.18
CA VAL A 189 8.05 -2.16 1.35
C VAL A 189 7.77 -1.33 2.59
N ASP A 190 7.15 -1.95 3.59
CA ASP A 190 6.89 -1.35 4.88
C ASP A 190 8.07 -1.60 5.84
N LEU A 191 8.78 -0.53 6.19
CA LEU A 191 9.95 -0.56 7.07
C LEU A 191 9.62 -0.51 8.56
N HIS A 192 8.33 -0.36 8.95
CA HIS A 192 7.90 -0.44 10.34
C HIS A 192 7.91 -1.88 10.88
N ARG A 193 8.14 -2.85 10.02
CA ARG A 193 8.25 -4.28 10.35
C ARG A 193 9.66 -4.61 10.88
N PRO A 194 9.83 -5.74 11.60
CA PRO A 194 11.15 -6.14 12.10
C PRO A 194 12.23 -6.18 11.02
N ALA A 195 13.42 -5.64 11.30
CA ALA A 195 14.50 -5.46 10.33
C ALA A 195 14.90 -6.77 9.61
N ASP A 196 14.97 -7.91 10.34
CA ASP A 196 15.30 -9.22 9.77
C ASP A 196 14.25 -9.71 8.75
N THR A 197 12.99 -9.34 8.97
CA THR A 197 11.88 -9.66 8.05
C THR A 197 12.01 -8.84 6.80
N VAL A 198 12.19 -7.52 6.94
CA VAL A 198 12.35 -6.58 5.83
C VAL A 198 13.58 -6.94 5.00
N GLN A 199 14.71 -7.25 5.63
CA GLN A 199 15.92 -7.66 4.95
C GLN A 199 15.71 -8.95 4.14
N GLY A 200 15.07 -9.95 4.74
CA GLY A 200 14.77 -11.21 4.05
C GLY A 200 13.80 -11.05 2.87
N GLU A 201 12.84 -10.13 2.96
CA GLU A 201 11.92 -9.82 1.86
C GLU A 201 12.60 -9.00 0.75
N LEU A 202 13.38 -7.98 1.10
CA LEU A 202 14.06 -7.11 0.14
C LEU A 202 15.06 -7.87 -0.73
N PHE A 203 15.92 -8.67 -0.09
CA PHE A 203 17.03 -9.33 -0.79
C PHE A 203 16.76 -10.79 -1.14
N GLY A 204 15.65 -11.35 -0.63
CA GLY A 204 15.33 -12.77 -0.78
C GLY A 204 15.99 -13.63 0.29
N ARG A 205 15.44 -14.84 0.48
CA ARG A 205 16.04 -15.92 1.28
C ARG A 205 16.36 -17.08 0.36
N GLN A 206 17.17 -18.04 0.81
CA GLN A 206 17.61 -19.19 0.01
C GLN A 206 16.49 -19.75 -0.88
N GLY A 207 16.64 -19.56 -2.21
CA GLY A 207 15.71 -20.08 -3.23
C GLY A 207 14.53 -19.15 -3.61
N ALA A 208 14.33 -17.99 -2.97
CA ALA A 208 13.30 -17.02 -3.34
C ALA A 208 13.91 -15.69 -3.81
N SER A 209 13.38 -15.12 -4.90
CA SER A 209 13.76 -13.79 -5.37
C SER A 209 13.27 -12.71 -4.38
N GLY A 210 14.12 -11.72 -4.09
CA GLY A 210 13.74 -10.60 -3.22
C GLY A 210 12.93 -9.54 -3.95
N LEU A 211 12.21 -8.70 -3.18
CA LEU A 211 11.39 -7.60 -3.68
C LEU A 211 12.20 -6.57 -4.52
N LEU A 212 13.49 -6.42 -4.24
CA LEU A 212 14.38 -5.57 -5.02
C LEU A 212 14.51 -6.07 -6.48
N ARG A 213 14.56 -7.39 -6.67
CA ARG A 213 14.56 -8.00 -8.00
C ARG A 213 13.19 -7.92 -8.68
N GLU A 214 12.11 -8.03 -7.92
CA GLU A 214 10.77 -7.82 -8.45
C GLU A 214 10.54 -6.38 -8.93
N ALA A 215 11.22 -5.40 -8.31
CA ALA A 215 11.16 -4.00 -8.68
C ALA A 215 12.04 -3.65 -9.89
N GLU A 216 12.78 -4.60 -10.46
CA GLU A 216 13.73 -4.37 -11.56
C GLU A 216 13.10 -3.66 -12.76
N GLY A 217 13.73 -2.60 -13.25
CA GLY A 217 13.22 -1.71 -14.29
C GLY A 217 12.07 -0.81 -13.85
N GLY A 218 11.56 -0.97 -12.63
CA GLY A 218 10.39 -0.31 -12.06
C GLY A 218 10.71 0.71 -10.98
N THR A 219 9.85 0.75 -9.95
CA THR A 219 9.96 1.66 -8.79
C THR A 219 9.85 0.87 -7.49
N LEU A 220 10.77 1.10 -6.57
CA LEU A 220 10.73 0.61 -5.20
C LEU A 220 10.31 1.75 -4.28
N TYR A 221 9.22 1.57 -3.56
CA TYR A 221 8.75 2.50 -2.53
C TYR A 221 9.07 1.95 -1.14
N LEU A 222 9.74 2.75 -0.32
CA LEU A 222 10.10 2.43 1.07
C LEU A 222 9.27 3.30 2.01
N ASP A 223 8.34 2.71 2.77
CA ASP A 223 7.54 3.44 3.76
C ASP A 223 8.16 3.37 5.16
N GLY A 224 8.34 4.53 5.81
CA GLY A 224 8.94 4.61 7.14
C GLY A 224 10.48 4.62 7.11
N LEU A 225 11.07 5.42 6.23
CA LEU A 225 12.53 5.49 6.06
C LEU A 225 13.29 5.78 7.36
N GLU A 226 12.66 6.48 8.30
CA GLU A 226 13.21 6.76 9.63
C GLU A 226 13.47 5.52 10.50
N GLU A 227 12.80 4.40 10.20
CA GLU A 227 12.92 3.13 10.92
C GLU A 227 14.01 2.21 10.34
N MET A 228 14.61 2.61 9.19
CA MET A 228 15.62 1.78 8.51
C MET A 228 16.91 1.72 9.31
N SER A 229 17.32 0.49 9.69
CA SER A 229 18.58 0.26 10.42
C SER A 229 19.82 0.61 9.56
N PRO A 230 20.95 0.98 10.18
CA PRO A 230 22.18 1.29 9.44
C PRO A 230 22.66 0.12 8.56
N GLU A 231 22.48 -1.11 9.01
CA GLU A 231 22.86 -2.34 8.29
C GLU A 231 22.01 -2.50 7.02
N LEU A 232 20.70 -2.25 7.14
CA LEU A 232 19.78 -2.32 6.00
C LEU A 232 20.06 -1.18 5.00
N GLN A 233 20.43 0.02 5.49
CA GLN A 233 20.85 1.13 4.63
C GLN A 233 22.08 0.76 3.81
N GLU A 234 23.08 0.13 4.44
CA GLU A 234 24.29 -0.32 3.76
C GLU A 234 24.00 -1.39 2.72
N ALA A 235 23.24 -2.42 3.09
CA ALA A 235 22.89 -3.50 2.18
C ALA A 235 22.12 -2.99 0.94
N LEU A 236 21.14 -2.09 1.15
CA LEU A 236 20.38 -1.49 0.05
C LEU A 236 21.27 -0.61 -0.86
N PHE A 237 22.13 0.20 -0.26
CA PHE A 237 23.05 1.04 -1.01
C PHE A 237 24.00 0.23 -1.89
N LEU A 238 24.56 -0.86 -1.37
CA LEU A 238 25.42 -1.77 -2.12
C LEU A 238 24.65 -2.48 -3.25
N ALA A 239 23.44 -2.94 -2.98
CA ALA A 239 22.60 -3.60 -3.97
C ALA A 239 22.21 -2.68 -5.15
N LEU A 240 21.93 -1.40 -4.86
CA LEU A 240 21.59 -0.42 -5.90
C LEU A 240 22.78 0.03 -6.75
N ARG A 241 24.02 -0.01 -6.21
CA ARG A 241 25.22 0.43 -6.93
C ARG A 241 26.01 -0.68 -7.63
N GLY A 242 25.65 -1.95 -7.39
CA GLY A 242 26.51 -3.06 -7.77
C GLY A 242 27.69 -3.19 -6.79
N GLY A 243 27.90 -4.37 -6.19
CA GLY A 243 28.92 -4.60 -5.17
C GLY A 243 30.35 -4.26 -5.66
N ARG A 244 31.16 -3.76 -4.73
CA ARG A 244 32.61 -3.59 -4.92
C ARG A 244 33.29 -4.98 -4.93
N GLY A 245 33.27 -5.66 -6.06
CA GLY A 245 34.08 -6.90 -6.12
C GLY A 245 33.73 -7.73 -7.27
N ASP A 246 33.80 -7.99 -8.25
CA ASP A 246 33.70 -8.68 -9.50
C ASP A 246 32.78 -7.97 -10.51
N ALA A 247 33.35 -7.62 -11.63
CA ALA A 247 32.77 -6.85 -12.74
C ALA A 247 31.55 -7.53 -13.45
N ARG A 248 30.75 -8.35 -12.75
CA ARG A 248 29.64 -9.13 -13.31
C ARG A 248 28.28 -8.90 -12.68
N GLU A 249 28.17 -8.21 -11.53
CA GLU A 249 26.87 -7.83 -10.96
C GLU A 249 26.64 -6.34 -11.20
N ALA A 250 25.99 -6.01 -12.31
CA ALA A 250 25.40 -4.70 -12.50
C ALA A 250 24.39 -4.44 -11.37
N GLY A 251 24.45 -3.26 -10.75
CA GLY A 251 23.47 -2.88 -9.74
C GLY A 251 22.05 -2.92 -10.30
N HIS A 252 21.07 -3.06 -9.41
CA HIS A 252 19.66 -3.09 -9.81
C HIS A 252 19.21 -1.76 -10.43
N ASP A 253 18.59 -1.83 -11.62
CA ASP A 253 17.96 -0.66 -12.26
C ASP A 253 16.58 -0.40 -11.64
N VAL A 254 16.54 0.20 -10.46
CA VAL A 254 15.31 0.50 -9.73
C VAL A 254 15.25 1.99 -9.40
N ARG A 255 14.13 2.65 -9.71
CA ARG A 255 13.85 3.99 -9.22
C ARG A 255 13.43 3.93 -7.74
N LEU A 256 14.15 4.64 -6.87
CA LEU A 256 13.86 4.67 -5.45
C LEU A 256 12.96 5.85 -5.08
N VAL A 257 11.84 5.56 -4.41
CA VAL A 257 10.97 6.56 -3.78
C VAL A 257 10.82 6.18 -2.30
N SER A 258 10.99 7.13 -1.38
CA SER A 258 10.93 6.84 0.05
C SER A 258 9.95 7.75 0.75
N GLY A 259 9.20 7.21 1.72
CA GLY A 259 8.28 7.93 2.60
C GLY A 259 8.85 8.02 4.02
N ALA A 260 8.78 9.21 4.62
CA ALA A 260 9.17 9.44 6.02
C ALA A 260 8.18 10.38 6.71
N THR A 261 8.01 10.25 8.03
CA THR A 261 7.18 11.19 8.81
C THR A 261 7.93 12.48 9.11
N ARG A 262 9.24 12.39 9.17
CA ARG A 262 10.20 13.49 9.36
C ARG A 262 11.50 13.15 8.65
N GLU A 263 12.33 14.14 8.42
CA GLU A 263 13.67 13.88 7.87
C GLU A 263 14.44 12.91 8.79
N PRO A 264 14.97 11.80 8.25
CA PRO A 264 15.64 10.78 9.05
C PRO A 264 16.94 11.35 9.67
N ALA A 265 16.96 11.50 10.99
CA ALA A 265 18.12 12.02 11.73
C ALA A 265 19.33 11.06 11.71
N ARG A 266 19.09 9.75 11.58
CA ARG A 266 20.10 8.68 11.63
C ARG A 266 20.37 8.05 10.26
N MET A 267 20.37 8.86 9.21
CA MET A 267 20.69 8.37 7.86
C MET A 267 22.20 8.43 7.63
N ARG A 268 22.77 7.36 7.05
CA ARG A 268 24.16 7.29 6.59
C ARG A 268 24.39 8.36 5.51
N ASP A 269 25.59 8.93 5.43
CA ASP A 269 25.91 10.01 4.51
C ASP A 269 25.78 9.59 3.03
N ASP A 270 26.05 8.34 2.70
CA ASP A 270 25.89 7.79 1.36
C ASP A 270 24.41 7.68 0.94
N MET A 271 23.55 7.18 1.84
CA MET A 271 22.09 7.13 1.64
C MET A 271 21.48 8.53 1.61
N ARG A 272 21.95 9.46 2.44
CA ARG A 272 21.51 10.86 2.44
C ARG A 272 21.82 11.56 1.10
N ARG A 273 23.00 11.31 0.53
CA ARG A 273 23.35 11.83 -0.80
C ARG A 273 22.52 11.20 -1.91
N LEU A 274 22.12 9.95 -1.75
CA LEU A 274 21.27 9.26 -2.71
C LEU A 274 19.83 9.78 -2.65
N LEU A 275 19.24 9.88 -1.45
CA LEU A 275 17.81 10.17 -1.24
C LEU A 275 17.50 11.66 -1.01
N GLY A 276 18.48 12.46 -0.61
CA GLY A 276 18.27 13.84 -0.16
C GLY A 276 18.26 14.89 -1.27
N ARG A 277 18.41 14.51 -2.54
CA ARG A 277 18.46 15.47 -3.66
C ARG A 277 17.09 16.09 -3.94
N GLU A 278 16.05 15.27 -3.94
CA GLU A 278 14.68 15.69 -4.22
C GLU A 278 13.77 15.35 -3.04
N VAL A 279 13.43 16.37 -2.25
CA VAL A 279 12.53 16.23 -1.09
C VAL A 279 11.17 16.84 -1.42
N LEU A 280 10.12 16.04 -1.32
CA LEU A 280 8.73 16.44 -1.55
C LEU A 280 7.99 16.51 -0.21
N GLN A 281 7.62 17.73 0.21
CA GLN A 281 6.86 17.94 1.46
C GLN A 281 5.37 17.79 1.21
N LEU A 282 4.70 16.92 1.98
CA LEU A 282 3.25 16.77 1.97
C LEU A 282 2.66 17.58 3.11
N PRO A 283 1.79 18.57 2.82
CA PRO A 283 1.14 19.35 3.85
C PRO A 283 0.14 18.47 4.64
N PRO A 284 0.10 18.61 5.97
CA PRO A 284 -0.94 17.98 6.78
C PRO A 284 -2.33 18.55 6.43
N LEU A 285 -3.39 17.78 6.68
CA LEU A 285 -4.75 18.15 6.25
C LEU A 285 -5.23 19.46 6.90
N ARG A 286 -4.79 19.78 8.12
CA ARG A 286 -5.09 21.04 8.82
C ARG A 286 -4.55 22.30 8.11
N GLU A 287 -3.56 22.18 7.25
CA GLU A 287 -3.01 23.28 6.44
C GLU A 287 -3.70 23.41 5.06
N ARG A 288 -4.65 22.51 4.77
CA ARG A 288 -5.44 22.49 3.53
C ARG A 288 -6.90 22.09 3.80
N LEU A 289 -7.52 22.66 4.82
CA LEU A 289 -8.90 22.32 5.21
C LEU A 289 -9.91 22.59 4.09
N GLU A 290 -9.62 23.51 3.20
CA GLU A 290 -10.39 23.78 1.97
C GLU A 290 -10.50 22.55 1.04
N ASP A 291 -9.62 21.54 1.20
CA ASP A 291 -9.68 20.29 0.44
C ASP A 291 -10.61 19.25 1.09
N VAL A 292 -10.97 19.42 2.37
CA VAL A 292 -11.81 18.48 3.12
C VAL A 292 -13.14 18.18 2.45
N PRO A 293 -13.90 19.19 1.93
CA PRO A 293 -15.13 18.92 1.22
C PRO A 293 -14.97 18.02 0.00
N HIS A 294 -13.95 18.27 -0.81
CA HIS A 294 -13.66 17.48 -2.02
C HIS A 294 -13.26 16.04 -1.68
N LEU A 295 -12.39 15.88 -0.68
CA LEU A 295 -11.99 14.57 -0.18
C LEU A 295 -13.17 13.80 0.41
N ALA A 296 -14.02 14.47 1.20
CA ALA A 296 -15.19 13.86 1.82
C ALA A 296 -16.21 13.38 0.77
N MET A 297 -16.51 14.21 -0.24
CA MET A 297 -17.39 13.82 -1.33
C MET A 297 -16.84 12.63 -2.11
N HIS A 298 -15.55 12.64 -2.44
CA HIS A 298 -14.90 11.55 -3.16
C HIS A 298 -14.94 10.23 -2.38
N PHE A 299 -14.59 10.26 -1.11
CA PHE A 299 -14.61 9.05 -0.27
C PHE A 299 -16.04 8.53 -0.06
N THR A 300 -17.00 9.41 0.17
CA THR A 300 -18.41 9.02 0.30
C THR A 300 -18.93 8.36 -0.98
N GLU A 301 -18.61 8.91 -2.14
CA GLU A 301 -19.00 8.33 -3.44
C GLU A 301 -18.30 7.00 -3.71
N THR A 302 -17.02 6.87 -3.33
CA THR A 302 -16.27 5.61 -3.44
C THR A 302 -16.86 4.54 -2.54
N LEU A 303 -17.16 4.88 -1.27
CA LEU A 303 -17.78 3.97 -0.31
C LEU A 303 -19.19 3.57 -0.73
N ARG A 304 -19.95 4.49 -1.31
CA ARG A 304 -21.27 4.21 -1.90
C ARG A 304 -21.19 3.13 -2.98
N LYS A 305 -20.24 3.25 -3.91
CA LYS A 305 -20.04 2.28 -4.98
C LYS A 305 -19.62 0.90 -4.46
N ILE A 306 -18.65 0.86 -3.53
CA ILE A 306 -18.14 -0.38 -2.95
C ILE A 306 -19.24 -1.14 -2.19
N ASN A 307 -20.07 -0.42 -1.43
CA ASN A 307 -21.12 -1.02 -0.59
C ASN A 307 -22.48 -1.15 -1.31
N ASN A 308 -22.58 -0.80 -2.60
CA ASN A 308 -23.82 -0.81 -3.39
C ASN A 308 -24.97 -0.04 -2.72
N LEU A 309 -24.67 1.07 -2.06
CA LEU A 309 -25.65 1.87 -1.34
C LEU A 309 -26.29 2.91 -2.27
N PRO A 310 -27.62 2.97 -2.38
CA PRO A 310 -28.27 4.00 -3.19
C PRO A 310 -28.21 5.37 -2.51
N GLY A 311 -27.71 6.38 -3.24
CA GLY A 311 -28.02 7.78 -2.94
C GLY A 311 -27.43 8.42 -1.69
N ILE A 312 -26.32 7.91 -1.11
CA ILE A 312 -25.70 8.56 0.06
C ILE A 312 -25.09 9.92 -0.36
N HIS A 313 -25.49 10.97 0.34
CA HIS A 313 -24.95 12.33 0.21
C HIS A 313 -24.65 12.92 1.59
N LEU A 314 -23.63 13.77 1.65
CA LEU A 314 -23.26 14.52 2.86
C LEU A 314 -24.25 15.65 3.12
N SER A 315 -24.78 15.75 4.34
CA SER A 315 -25.53 16.93 4.75
C SER A 315 -24.63 18.13 4.96
N LYS A 316 -25.20 19.34 4.95
CA LYS A 316 -24.46 20.58 5.20
C LYS A 316 -23.84 20.58 6.61
N GLU A 317 -24.57 20.06 7.57
CA GLU A 317 -24.14 19.95 8.97
C GLU A 317 -22.98 18.97 9.15
N ALA A 318 -23.01 17.84 8.43
CA ALA A 318 -21.91 16.88 8.41
C ALA A 318 -20.66 17.51 7.78
N LEU A 319 -20.82 18.22 6.65
CA LEU A 319 -19.72 18.89 5.97
C LEU A 319 -19.08 19.98 6.86
N ALA A 320 -19.88 20.82 7.52
CA ALA A 320 -19.39 21.83 8.44
C ALA A 320 -18.62 21.21 9.64
N ALA A 321 -19.09 20.06 10.16
CA ALA A 321 -18.37 19.33 11.22
C ALA A 321 -17.02 18.80 10.72
N LEU A 322 -16.94 18.28 9.50
CA LEU A 322 -15.69 17.80 8.89
C LEU A 322 -14.69 18.93 8.65
N GLU A 323 -15.13 20.10 8.20
CA GLU A 323 -14.29 21.30 7.99
C GLU A 323 -13.77 21.88 9.30
N GLY A 324 -14.54 21.77 10.39
CA GLY A 324 -14.17 22.31 11.70
C GLY A 324 -13.17 21.46 12.48
N TYR A 325 -12.81 20.27 12.01
CA TYR A 325 -11.90 19.37 12.74
C TYR A 325 -10.47 19.44 12.20
N SER A 326 -9.49 19.30 13.10
CA SER A 326 -8.05 19.50 12.78
C SER A 326 -7.35 18.31 12.13
N TRP A 327 -8.01 17.15 12.06
CA TRP A 327 -7.54 15.91 11.43
C TRP A 327 -6.11 15.50 11.81
N PRO A 328 -5.82 15.19 13.09
CA PRO A 328 -4.48 14.78 13.52
C PRO A 328 -3.97 13.51 12.83
N GLY A 329 -4.87 12.62 12.39
CA GLY A 329 -4.57 11.45 11.56
C GLY A 329 -4.71 11.70 10.07
N ASN A 330 -4.82 12.97 9.65
CA ASN A 330 -4.85 13.42 8.26
C ASN A 330 -5.95 12.71 7.41
N VAL A 331 -5.64 12.43 6.16
CA VAL A 331 -6.58 11.83 5.19
C VAL A 331 -7.00 10.41 5.60
N ARG A 332 -6.12 9.66 6.27
CA ARG A 332 -6.47 8.32 6.77
C ARG A 332 -7.57 8.40 7.83
N GLU A 333 -7.49 9.36 8.74
CA GLU A 333 -8.52 9.57 9.76
C GLU A 333 -9.85 10.05 9.15
N LEU A 334 -9.79 11.00 8.21
CA LEU A 334 -10.97 11.45 7.48
C LEU A 334 -11.70 10.30 6.80
N ARG A 335 -10.96 9.45 6.09
CA ARG A 335 -11.51 8.27 5.41
C ARG A 335 -12.17 7.32 6.42
N HIS A 336 -11.51 6.96 7.53
CA HIS A 336 -12.08 6.09 8.55
C HIS A 336 -13.33 6.68 9.20
N ALA A 337 -13.36 8.00 9.44
CA ALA A 337 -14.53 8.67 9.98
C ALA A 337 -15.74 8.56 9.03
N LEU A 338 -15.52 8.71 7.72
CA LEU A 338 -16.55 8.56 6.70
C LEU A 338 -16.97 7.08 6.52
N GLU A 339 -16.05 6.13 6.59
CA GLU A 339 -16.36 4.70 6.56
C GLU A 339 -17.34 4.33 7.70
N GLN A 340 -17.07 4.80 8.93
CA GLN A 340 -17.97 4.60 10.06
C GLN A 340 -19.33 5.28 9.87
N ALA A 341 -19.31 6.51 9.37
CA ALA A 341 -20.52 7.29 9.17
C ALA A 341 -21.45 6.71 8.08
N VAL A 342 -20.87 6.18 6.99
CA VAL A 342 -21.61 5.52 5.91
C VAL A 342 -22.33 4.26 6.39
N ILE A 343 -21.71 3.48 7.30
CA ILE A 343 -22.36 2.29 7.89
C ILE A 343 -23.56 2.67 8.73
N LEU A 344 -23.53 3.84 9.41
CA LEU A 344 -24.61 4.32 10.28
C LEU A 344 -25.72 5.08 9.53
N ALA A 345 -25.47 5.49 8.29
CA ALA A 345 -26.41 6.27 7.49
C ALA A 345 -27.48 5.38 6.84
N GLU A 346 -28.55 5.05 7.56
CA GLU A 346 -29.61 4.13 7.09
C GLU A 346 -30.46 4.69 5.94
N ASN A 347 -30.55 6.02 5.76
CA ASN A 347 -31.54 6.67 4.88
C ASN A 347 -30.96 7.51 3.73
N GLY A 348 -29.77 7.19 3.23
CA GLY A 348 -29.18 7.87 2.07
C GLY A 348 -28.62 9.27 2.34
N SER A 349 -28.73 9.81 3.57
CA SER A 349 -28.14 11.09 3.97
C SER A 349 -27.20 10.90 5.15
N LEU A 350 -25.92 11.26 4.97
CA LEU A 350 -24.93 11.24 6.03
C LEU A 350 -25.05 12.54 6.84
N GLN A 351 -25.63 12.43 8.04
CA GLN A 351 -25.84 13.52 8.98
C GLN A 351 -24.62 13.67 9.92
N ALA A 352 -24.52 14.84 10.59
CA ALA A 352 -23.45 15.09 11.55
C ALA A 352 -23.45 14.07 12.71
N GLU A 353 -24.59 13.55 13.09
CA GLU A 353 -24.76 12.54 14.16
C GLU A 353 -24.11 11.19 13.83
N HIS A 354 -23.95 10.86 12.56
CA HIS A 354 -23.28 9.64 12.11
C HIS A 354 -21.76 9.73 12.20
N LEU A 355 -21.21 10.97 12.28
CA LEU A 355 -19.77 11.17 12.43
C LEU A 355 -19.29 10.83 13.85
N PRO A 356 -18.04 10.41 14.03
CA PRO A 356 -17.45 10.17 15.33
C PRO A 356 -17.58 11.39 16.25
N GLU A 357 -17.84 11.16 17.55
CA GLU A 357 -18.11 12.22 18.52
C GLU A 357 -17.04 13.31 18.57
N ARG A 358 -15.77 12.94 18.42
CA ARG A 358 -14.65 13.88 18.37
C ARG A 358 -14.75 14.88 17.20
N VAL A 359 -15.28 14.47 16.05
CA VAL A 359 -15.47 15.32 14.87
C VAL A 359 -16.69 16.23 15.07
N ARG A 360 -17.78 15.70 15.61
CA ARG A 360 -19.01 16.47 15.90
C ARG A 360 -18.78 17.61 16.88
N ARG A 361 -18.03 17.37 17.95
CA ARG A 361 -17.76 18.38 18.99
C ARG A 361 -16.90 19.55 18.50
N SER A 362 -16.11 19.36 17.45
CA SER A 362 -15.26 20.42 16.90
C SER A 362 -16.02 21.40 15.98
N GLY A 363 -17.17 21.01 15.41
CA GLY A 363 -18.00 21.88 14.58
C GLY A 363 -18.90 22.86 15.35
N THR A 364 -19.08 22.68 16.64
CA THR A 364 -19.72 23.68 17.53
C THR A 364 -18.62 24.53 18.15
N ALA A 365 -18.38 25.71 17.59
CA ALA A 365 -17.43 26.67 18.14
C ALA A 365 -17.90 27.12 19.54
N VAL A 366 -17.32 26.50 20.58
CA VAL A 366 -17.25 27.02 21.94
C VAL A 366 -15.79 27.33 22.21
N PRO A 367 -15.47 28.53 22.72
CA PRO A 367 -14.08 28.98 22.87
C PRO A 367 -13.31 28.02 23.76
N SER A 368 -12.09 27.75 23.36
CA SER A 368 -11.05 27.03 24.09
C SER A 368 -11.24 26.98 25.60
N ALA A 369 -11.70 25.86 26.11
CA ALA A 369 -11.41 25.46 27.47
C ALA A 369 -10.62 24.15 27.39
N GLU A 370 -9.35 24.28 27.69
CA GLU A 370 -8.43 23.27 28.18
C GLU A 370 -8.39 21.91 27.47
N ARG A 371 -7.45 21.78 26.50
CA ARG A 371 -6.93 20.48 26.09
C ARG A 371 -6.33 19.78 27.31
N PRO A 372 -6.82 18.61 27.74
CA PRO A 372 -6.06 17.81 28.69
C PRO A 372 -4.81 17.29 27.95
N GLY A 373 -3.64 17.82 28.34
CA GLY A 373 -2.40 17.10 28.11
C GLY A 373 -1.52 17.53 26.96
N ARG A 374 -1.23 18.83 26.81
CA ARG A 374 0.16 19.17 26.46
C ARG A 374 0.96 18.98 27.74
N VAL A 375 1.50 17.77 27.93
CA VAL A 375 2.48 17.48 28.97
C VAL A 375 3.70 18.35 28.61
N GLN A 376 3.78 19.55 29.19
CA GLN A 376 5.02 20.29 29.16
C GLN A 376 6.01 19.45 29.97
N ALA A 377 7.12 19.07 29.35
CA ALA A 377 8.17 18.27 29.98
C ALA A 377 8.91 19.09 31.06
N ALA A 378 8.18 19.54 32.08
CA ALA A 378 8.67 20.37 33.18
C ALA A 378 8.96 19.56 34.47
N GLY A 379 9.06 18.23 34.38
CA GLY A 379 9.31 17.34 35.51
C GLY A 379 10.02 16.05 35.13
N ARG A 380 10.46 15.26 36.14
CA ARG A 380 11.06 13.95 35.88
C ARG A 380 10.00 13.03 35.27
N PHE A 381 10.34 12.29 34.24
CA PHE A 381 9.44 11.35 33.54
C PHE A 381 8.60 10.45 34.46
N ARG A 382 9.21 9.97 35.57
CA ARG A 382 8.56 9.12 36.56
C ARG A 382 7.39 9.82 37.25
N ASP A 383 7.54 11.13 37.57
CA ASP A 383 6.53 11.90 38.27
C ASP A 383 5.38 12.27 37.33
N MET A 384 5.69 12.68 36.09
CA MET A 384 4.72 12.96 35.03
C MET A 384 3.92 11.72 34.65
N LYS A 385 4.59 10.56 34.52
CA LYS A 385 3.90 9.28 34.25
C LYS A 385 2.92 8.94 35.36
N ARG A 386 3.32 9.12 36.62
CA ARG A 386 2.46 8.87 37.77
C ARG A 386 1.24 9.77 37.76
N GLU A 387 1.40 11.07 37.51
CA GLU A 387 0.34 12.07 37.46
C GLU A 387 -0.69 11.76 36.36
N VAL A 388 -0.23 11.43 35.15
CA VAL A 388 -1.11 11.05 34.03
C VAL A 388 -1.88 9.76 34.33
N VAL A 389 -1.21 8.74 34.89
CA VAL A 389 -1.86 7.48 35.26
C VAL A 389 -2.90 7.71 36.37
N GLU A 390 -2.59 8.52 37.39
CA GLU A 390 -3.50 8.84 38.49
C GLU A 390 -4.73 9.62 38.00
N ALA A 391 -4.53 10.59 37.11
CA ALA A 391 -5.64 11.33 36.49
C ALA A 391 -6.55 10.41 35.66
N PHE A 392 -5.96 9.54 34.86
CA PHE A 392 -6.71 8.55 34.05
C PHE A 392 -7.47 7.56 34.94
N GLU A 393 -6.82 6.94 35.94
CA GLU A 393 -7.46 5.98 36.84
C GLU A 393 -8.64 6.64 37.59
N ARG A 394 -8.48 7.86 38.05
CA ARG A 394 -9.55 8.60 38.75
C ARG A 394 -10.74 8.89 37.83
N ALA A 395 -10.49 9.41 36.62
CA ALA A 395 -11.55 9.70 35.65
C ALA A 395 -12.28 8.44 35.22
N TYR A 396 -11.59 7.33 35.00
CA TYR A 396 -12.17 6.04 34.65
C TYR A 396 -13.06 5.47 35.75
N LEU A 397 -12.61 5.56 37.02
CA LEU A 397 -13.36 5.08 38.17
C LEU A 397 -14.60 5.94 38.44
N ASP A 398 -14.52 7.24 38.21
CA ASP A 398 -15.66 8.17 38.32
C ASP A 398 -16.77 7.84 37.31
N ASP A 399 -16.39 7.70 36.02
CA ASP A 399 -17.30 7.32 34.93
C ASP A 399 -17.91 5.93 35.18
N LEU A 400 -17.10 4.97 35.61
CA LEU A 400 -17.55 3.61 35.93
C LEU A 400 -18.60 3.58 37.05
N LEU A 401 -18.38 4.35 38.11
CA LEU A 401 -19.38 4.47 39.23
C LEU A 401 -20.63 5.22 38.79
N MET A 402 -20.51 6.23 37.95
CA MET A 402 -21.67 6.93 37.38
C MET A 402 -22.54 6.01 36.56
N ARG A 403 -21.98 5.26 35.62
CA ARG A 403 -22.73 4.30 34.77
C ARG A 403 -23.43 3.21 35.54
N HIS A 404 -22.86 2.77 36.64
CA HIS A 404 -23.43 1.69 37.47
C HIS A 404 -24.14 2.19 38.74
N ALA A 405 -24.50 3.50 38.79
CA ALA A 405 -25.23 4.10 39.89
C ALA A 405 -24.62 3.78 41.27
N GLY A 406 -23.31 3.72 41.37
CA GLY A 406 -22.57 3.38 42.61
C GLY A 406 -22.63 1.91 43.00
N ASN A 407 -23.05 1.00 42.12
CA ASN A 407 -23.03 -0.45 42.37
C ASN A 407 -21.63 -1.02 42.08
N VAL A 408 -20.81 -1.16 43.13
CA VAL A 408 -19.42 -1.63 43.03
C VAL A 408 -19.29 -3.04 42.45
N THR A 409 -20.27 -3.90 42.65
CA THR A 409 -20.26 -5.29 42.15
C THR A 409 -20.48 -5.30 40.63
N ALA A 410 -21.47 -4.57 40.14
CA ALA A 410 -21.72 -4.42 38.71
C ALA A 410 -20.59 -3.70 38.00
N ALA A 411 -20.03 -2.66 38.61
CA ALA A 411 -18.87 -1.93 38.13
C ALA A 411 -17.61 -2.84 37.97
N ALA A 412 -17.35 -3.69 38.95
CA ALA A 412 -16.26 -4.65 38.94
C ALA A 412 -16.41 -5.69 37.81
N GLN A 413 -17.61 -6.21 37.61
CA GLN A 413 -17.93 -7.13 36.52
C GLN A 413 -17.75 -6.48 35.15
N HIS A 414 -18.23 -5.26 35.00
CA HIS A 414 -18.11 -4.52 33.72
C HIS A 414 -16.64 -4.22 33.35
N SER A 415 -15.83 -3.86 34.36
CA SER A 415 -14.42 -3.54 34.15
C SER A 415 -13.48 -4.75 34.09
N GLY A 416 -13.99 -5.97 34.30
CA GLY A 416 -13.19 -7.18 34.41
C GLY A 416 -12.27 -7.24 35.65
N MET A 417 -12.51 -6.36 36.64
CA MET A 417 -11.70 -6.28 37.85
C MET A 417 -12.30 -7.13 38.98
N LEU A 418 -11.43 -7.66 39.83
CA LEU A 418 -11.89 -8.23 41.10
C LEU A 418 -12.50 -7.13 41.98
N ARG A 419 -13.64 -7.40 42.59
CA ARG A 419 -14.34 -6.44 43.50
C ARG A 419 -13.41 -5.87 44.56
N SER A 420 -12.52 -6.67 45.13
CA SER A 420 -11.53 -6.24 46.13
C SER A 420 -10.48 -5.27 45.55
N ALA A 421 -10.10 -5.48 44.30
CA ALA A 421 -9.15 -4.60 43.58
C ALA A 421 -9.80 -3.24 43.28
N LEU A 422 -11.07 -3.25 42.79
CA LEU A 422 -11.84 -2.02 42.57
C LEU A 422 -12.03 -1.24 43.86
N GLN A 423 -12.42 -1.90 44.96
CA GLN A 423 -12.56 -1.23 46.27
C GLN A 423 -11.27 -0.61 46.77
N ARG A 424 -10.11 -1.22 46.51
CA ARG A 424 -8.80 -0.66 46.85
C ARG A 424 -8.48 0.62 46.06
N LEU A 425 -8.78 0.60 44.77
CA LEU A 425 -8.63 1.76 43.90
C LEU A 425 -9.58 2.91 44.32
N LEU A 426 -10.83 2.61 44.62
CA LEU A 426 -11.79 3.60 45.10
C LEU A 426 -11.32 4.28 46.40
N ARG A 427 -10.73 3.53 47.33
CA ARG A 427 -10.13 4.08 48.56
C ARG A 427 -8.88 4.93 48.24
N LYS A 428 -8.03 4.49 47.31
CA LYS A 428 -6.83 5.24 46.90
C LYS A 428 -7.19 6.62 46.38
N TYR A 429 -8.31 6.76 45.65
CA TYR A 429 -8.74 8.01 45.04
C TYR A 429 -9.87 8.75 45.81
N ASP A 430 -10.19 8.31 47.01
CA ASP A 430 -11.27 8.85 47.88
C ASP A 430 -12.64 8.94 47.18
N LEU A 431 -12.94 7.96 46.30
CA LEU A 431 -14.23 7.89 45.60
C LEU A 431 -15.23 7.05 46.42
N ARG A 432 -16.32 7.68 46.87
CA ARG A 432 -17.32 7.05 47.72
C ARG A 432 -18.54 6.61 46.92
N SER A 433 -18.70 5.33 46.72
CA SER A 433 -19.84 4.75 45.98
C SER A 433 -21.22 5.19 46.48
N ALA A 434 -21.33 5.59 47.76
CA ALA A 434 -22.56 6.11 48.35
C ALA A 434 -23.01 7.45 47.74
N GLU A 435 -22.09 8.28 47.28
CA GLU A 435 -22.36 9.59 46.64
C GLU A 435 -23.04 9.39 45.29
N TYR A 436 -22.56 8.43 44.52
CA TYR A 436 -23.14 8.09 43.23
C TYR A 436 -24.51 7.46 43.32
N ARG A 437 -24.79 6.66 44.35
CA ARG A 437 -26.14 6.15 44.66
C ARG A 437 -27.13 7.26 45.00
N ARG A 438 -26.67 8.28 45.73
CA ARG A 438 -27.50 9.46 46.05
C ARG A 438 -27.80 10.32 44.83
N ARG A 439 -26.81 10.53 43.94
CA ARG A 439 -26.99 11.25 42.69
C ARG A 439 -27.98 10.57 41.76
N SER A 440 -27.86 9.26 41.55
CA SER A 440 -28.77 8.47 40.71
C SER A 440 -30.22 8.50 41.24
N ARG A 441 -30.42 8.43 42.57
CA ARG A 441 -31.74 8.54 43.14
C ARG A 441 -32.38 9.92 42.99
N ARG A 442 -31.59 11.00 42.97
CA ARG A 442 -32.06 12.37 42.71
C ARG A 442 -32.46 12.60 41.26
N GLN A 443 -31.71 12.03 40.30
CA GLN A 443 -32.04 12.11 38.88
C GLN A 443 -33.31 11.33 38.53
N GLY A 444 -33.54 10.15 39.09
CA GLY A 444 -34.76 9.38 38.86
C GLY A 444 -36.00 9.96 39.56
N ALA A 445 -35.83 10.89 40.52
CA ALA A 445 -36.95 11.59 41.16
C ALA A 445 -37.40 12.85 40.40
N THR A 446 -36.54 13.40 39.53
CA THR A 446 -36.87 14.57 38.66
C THR A 446 -37.47 14.15 37.32
N GLU A 447 -37.34 12.90 36.87
CA GLU A 447 -37.97 12.37 35.65
C GLU A 447 -39.39 11.81 35.89
N ASN A 448 -39.83 11.65 37.16
CA ASN A 448 -41.16 11.16 37.53
C ASN A 448 -42.04 12.22 38.26
N ALA A 449 -41.67 13.51 38.19
CA ALA A 449 -42.47 14.66 38.66
C ALA A 449 -42.76 15.58 37.46
#